data_d8c0fe833fc1e153509dc3c2800c6a5d
#
_entry.id   d8c0fe833fc1e153509dc3c2800c6a5d
#
_cell.length_a   1.000
_cell.length_b   1.000
_cell.length_c   1.000
_cell.angle_alpha   90.00
_cell.angle_beta   90.00
_cell.angle_gamma   90.00
#
_symmetry.space_group_name_H-M   'P 1'
#
loop_
_entity.id
_entity.type
_entity.pdbx_description
1 polymer ?
#
loop_
_entity_poly.entity_id
_entity_poly.type
_entity_poly.pdbx_seq_one_letter_code
_entity_poly.pdbx_strand_id
1 'polypeptide(L)'
;MPYFDFKWTDEIIEHLDEHGVSPEDFEKVVSSPEEIGESRTTGRPCCWGETGDGRYLFCVFEKIDDFTIVPVTAYETRRRGE
;
A
#
# COMPACT_ATOMS: atom_id res chain seq x y z
N MET A 1 16.97 7.13 -4.55
CA MET A 1 15.66 6.72 -4.08
C MET A 1 15.12 5.61 -4.97
N PRO A 2 14.60 4.56 -4.37
CA PRO A 2 13.95 3.54 -5.20
C PRO A 2 12.74 4.13 -5.88
N TYR A 3 12.62 3.85 -7.14
CA TYR A 3 11.52 4.31 -7.96
C TYR A 3 10.71 3.10 -8.40
N PHE A 4 9.44 3.07 -8.02
CA PHE A 4 8.57 1.95 -8.33
C PHE A 4 7.60 2.32 -9.46
N ASP A 5 7.35 1.35 -10.34
CA ASP A 5 6.35 1.45 -11.38
C ASP A 5 5.09 0.72 -10.88
N PHE A 6 4.06 1.49 -10.57
CA PHE A 6 2.80 0.94 -10.03
C PHE A 6 1.84 0.64 -11.16
N LYS A 7 1.35 -0.59 -11.21
CA LYS A 7 0.40 -1.03 -12.25
C LYS A 7 -1.02 -0.86 -11.73
N TRP A 8 -1.62 0.27 -12.06
CA TRP A 8 -2.98 0.58 -11.65
C TRP A 8 -3.99 0.09 -12.68
N THR A 9 -5.10 -0.47 -12.20
CA THR A 9 -6.26 -0.81 -13.02
C THR A 9 -7.48 -0.12 -12.46
N ASP A 10 -8.51 0.05 -13.27
CA ASP A 10 -9.74 0.69 -12.80
C ASP A 10 -10.36 -0.07 -11.64
N GLU A 11 -10.30 -1.41 -11.66
CA GLU A 11 -10.80 -2.24 -10.57
C GLU A 11 -10.09 -1.97 -9.25
N ILE A 12 -8.77 -1.87 -9.29
CA ILE A 12 -7.99 -1.64 -8.09
C ILE A 12 -8.23 -0.24 -7.56
N ILE A 13 -8.26 0.74 -8.46
CA ILE A 13 -8.51 2.14 -8.06
C ILE A 13 -9.87 2.24 -7.36
N GLU A 14 -10.89 1.63 -7.94
CA GLU A 14 -12.24 1.62 -7.37
C GLU A 14 -12.28 0.89 -6.03
N HIS A 15 -11.59 -0.25 -5.94
CA HIS A 15 -11.51 -1.02 -4.70
C HIS A 15 -10.90 -0.20 -3.55
N LEU A 16 -9.79 0.48 -3.82
CA LEU A 16 -9.14 1.31 -2.83
C LEU A 16 -9.98 2.53 -2.47
N ASP A 17 -10.69 3.09 -3.45
CA ASP A 17 -11.57 4.22 -3.21
C ASP A 17 -12.68 3.87 -2.22
N GLU A 18 -13.19 2.65 -2.27
CA GLU A 18 -14.19 2.16 -1.32
C GLU A 18 -13.66 2.18 0.12
N HIS A 19 -12.37 2.06 0.29
CA HIS A 19 -11.70 2.14 1.60
C HIS A 19 -11.15 3.53 1.91
N GLY A 20 -11.43 4.51 1.05
CA GLY A 20 -10.98 5.87 1.27
C GLY A 20 -9.49 6.07 0.97
N VAL A 21 -8.89 5.21 0.16
CA VAL A 21 -7.47 5.28 -0.19
C VAL A 21 -7.33 5.67 -1.65
N SER A 22 -6.61 6.75 -1.91
CA SER A 22 -6.31 7.17 -3.29
C SER A 22 -5.04 6.49 -3.80
N PRO A 23 -4.85 6.41 -5.13
CA PRO A 23 -3.59 5.89 -5.68
C PRO A 23 -2.36 6.65 -5.15
N GLU A 24 -2.47 7.95 -4.99
CA GLU A 24 -1.36 8.76 -4.48
C GLU A 24 -1.00 8.38 -3.04
N ASP A 25 -1.99 8.15 -2.19
CA ASP A 25 -1.77 7.72 -0.81
C ASP A 25 -1.08 6.37 -0.77
N PHE A 26 -1.54 5.43 -1.59
CA PHE A 26 -0.95 4.10 -1.67
C PHE A 26 0.51 4.19 -2.10
N GLU A 27 0.80 4.94 -3.15
CA GLU A 27 2.15 5.07 -3.67
C GLU A 27 3.07 5.72 -2.63
N LYS A 28 2.57 6.71 -1.91
CA LYS A 28 3.35 7.36 -0.87
C LYS A 28 3.74 6.39 0.24
N VAL A 29 2.79 5.61 0.72
CA VAL A 29 3.03 4.66 1.80
C VAL A 29 3.99 3.57 1.36
N VAL A 30 3.81 3.01 0.17
CA VAL A 30 4.68 1.95 -0.33
C VAL A 30 6.09 2.46 -0.60
N SER A 31 6.22 3.70 -1.07
CA SER A 31 7.54 4.28 -1.37
C SER A 31 8.32 4.66 -0.11
N SER A 32 7.61 4.98 0.99
CA SER A 32 8.26 5.40 2.24
C SER A 32 7.52 4.78 3.43
N PRO A 33 7.56 3.45 3.57
CA PRO A 33 6.82 2.78 4.65
C PRO A 33 7.49 2.98 5.99
N GLU A 34 6.69 3.02 7.05
CA GLU A 34 7.21 3.02 8.41
C GLU A 34 7.55 1.60 8.86
N GLU A 35 6.82 0.61 8.34
CA GLU A 35 7.01 -0.79 8.70
C GLU A 35 6.71 -1.66 7.48
N ILE A 36 7.46 -2.73 7.32
CA ILE A 36 7.31 -3.67 6.20
C ILE A 36 7.11 -5.07 6.77
N GLY A 37 6.27 -5.87 6.11
CA GLY A 37 6.02 -7.24 6.53
C GLY A 37 5.47 -8.08 5.40
N GLU A 38 4.91 -9.24 5.79
CA GLU A 38 4.24 -10.14 4.86
C GLU A 38 2.85 -10.46 5.38
N SER A 39 1.89 -10.56 4.48
CA SER A 39 0.54 -10.97 4.84
C SER A 39 0.56 -12.43 5.28
N ARG A 40 0.00 -12.71 6.45
CA ARG A 40 -0.06 -14.07 7.00
C ARG A 40 -0.91 -14.99 6.16
N THR A 41 -1.93 -14.46 5.50
CA THR A 41 -2.88 -15.25 4.73
C THR A 41 -2.36 -15.62 3.36
N THR A 42 -1.70 -14.70 2.68
CA THR A 42 -1.31 -14.87 1.29
C THR A 42 0.20 -14.88 1.06
N GLY A 43 0.99 -14.47 2.06
CA GLY A 43 2.44 -14.34 1.93
C GLY A 43 2.87 -13.15 1.07
N ARG A 44 1.93 -12.32 0.65
CA ARG A 44 2.26 -11.15 -0.16
C ARG A 44 2.95 -10.09 0.69
N PRO A 45 3.87 -9.33 0.08
CA PRO A 45 4.48 -8.21 0.81
C PRO A 45 3.43 -7.18 1.18
N CYS A 46 3.61 -6.60 2.35
CA CYS A 46 2.73 -5.54 2.81
C CYS A 46 3.54 -4.51 3.59
N CYS A 47 2.95 -3.36 3.79
CA CYS A 47 3.61 -2.31 4.54
C CYS A 47 2.59 -1.42 5.25
N TRP A 48 3.07 -0.67 6.21
CA TRP A 48 2.29 0.30 6.97
C TRP A 48 2.98 1.64 6.87
N GLY A 49 2.21 2.70 6.80
CA GLY A 49 2.77 4.03 6.78
C GLY A 49 1.70 5.10 6.88
N GLU A 50 2.15 6.33 7.04
CA GLU A 50 1.28 7.47 7.22
C GLU A 50 1.16 8.26 5.92
N THR A 51 -0.07 8.69 5.61
CA THR A 51 -0.31 9.55 4.46
C THR A 51 0.04 11.00 4.80
N GLY A 52 0.03 11.87 3.79
CA GLY A 52 0.33 13.28 4.00
C GLY A 52 -0.68 14.01 4.87
N ASP A 53 -1.89 13.46 5.00
CA ASP A 53 -2.95 14.04 5.83
C ASP A 53 -3.08 13.37 7.21
N GLY A 54 -2.12 12.54 7.58
CA GLY A 54 -2.06 11.97 8.93
C GLY A 54 -2.78 10.65 9.12
N ARG A 55 -3.30 10.04 8.06
CA ARG A 55 -3.92 8.73 8.18
C ARG A 55 -2.87 7.63 8.14
N TYR A 56 -3.11 6.56 8.87
CA TYR A 56 -2.21 5.43 8.90
C TYR A 56 -2.81 4.28 8.08
N LEU A 57 -2.10 3.86 7.05
CA LEU A 57 -2.61 2.86 6.10
C LEU A 57 -1.84 1.56 6.18
N PHE A 58 -2.56 0.47 5.93
CA PHE A 58 -2.00 -0.85 5.69
C PHE A 58 -2.18 -1.15 4.20
N CYS A 59 -1.08 -1.43 3.52
CA CYS A 59 -1.09 -1.66 2.07
C CYS A 59 -0.54 -3.04 1.75
N VAL A 60 -1.25 -3.78 0.89
CA VAL A 60 -0.82 -5.09 0.40
C VAL A 60 -0.61 -4.98 -1.10
N PHE A 61 0.48 -5.54 -1.58
CA PHE A 61 0.81 -5.46 -3.00
C PHE A 61 1.58 -6.71 -3.44
N GLU A 62 1.73 -6.87 -4.75
CA GLU A 62 2.58 -7.90 -5.33
C GLU A 62 3.75 -7.21 -6.02
N LYS A 63 4.94 -7.77 -5.86
CA LYS A 63 6.13 -7.25 -6.49
C LYS A 63 6.51 -8.21 -7.61
N ILE A 64 6.33 -7.77 -8.87
CA ILE A 64 6.61 -8.60 -10.03
C ILE A 64 8.12 -8.68 -10.26
N ASP A 65 8.79 -7.55 -10.10
CA ASP A 65 10.25 -7.46 -10.20
C ASP A 65 10.73 -6.36 -9.25
N ASP A 66 12.01 -6.02 -9.31
CA ASP A 66 12.61 -5.05 -8.38
C ASP A 66 11.95 -3.67 -8.41
N PHE A 67 11.27 -3.34 -9.49
CA PHE A 67 10.73 -2.00 -9.69
C PHE A 67 9.22 -1.97 -9.93
N THR A 68 8.58 -3.10 -10.19
CA THR A 68 7.18 -3.13 -10.58
C THR A 68 6.30 -3.66 -9.47
N ILE A 69 5.33 -2.85 -9.07
CA ILE A 69 4.41 -3.17 -7.97
C ILE A 69 2.99 -3.20 -8.50
N VAL A 70 2.27 -4.29 -8.18
CA VAL A 70 0.85 -4.42 -8.48
C VAL A 70 0.08 -4.26 -7.18
N PRO A 71 -0.65 -3.15 -7.00
CA PRO A 71 -1.45 -2.96 -5.78
C PRO A 71 -2.53 -4.04 -5.66
N VAL A 72 -2.76 -4.52 -4.44
CA VAL A 72 -3.77 -5.55 -4.17
C VAL A 72 -4.89 -4.96 -3.33
N THR A 73 -4.57 -4.39 -2.17
CA THR A 73 -5.56 -3.75 -1.32
C THR A 73 -4.87 -2.79 -0.37
N ALA A 74 -5.67 -1.90 0.21
CA ALA A 74 -5.18 -1.01 1.26
C ALA A 74 -6.39 -0.50 2.05
N TYR A 75 -6.18 -0.21 3.31
CA TYR A 75 -7.22 0.37 4.15
C TYR A 75 -6.58 1.12 5.30
N GLU A 76 -7.36 2.00 5.91
CA GLU A 76 -6.93 2.74 7.07
C GLU A 76 -6.93 1.82 8.29
N THR A 77 -5.90 1.91 9.10
CA THR A 77 -5.78 1.09 10.30
C THR A 77 -5.15 1.94 11.41
N ARG A 78 -5.00 1.37 12.58
CA ARG A 78 -4.34 2.03 13.69
C ARG A 78 -2.88 1.67 13.74
N ARG A 79 -2.07 2.62 14.19
CA ARG A 79 -0.65 2.38 14.39
C ARG A 79 -0.48 1.29 15.44
N ARG A 80 0.43 0.35 15.18
CA ARG A 80 0.67 -0.76 16.10
C ARG A 80 1.22 -0.25 17.42
N GLY A 81 0.69 -0.80 18.51
CA GLY A 81 1.14 -0.42 19.84
C GLY A 81 0.39 0.77 20.45
N GLU A 82 -0.58 1.30 19.76
CA GLU A 82 -1.42 2.37 20.26
C GLU A 82 -2.78 1.85 20.71
#